data_dd4b705d9d9353d43f5cbff25474684f
#
_entry.id   dd4b705d9d9353d43f5cbff25474684f
#
_cell.length_a   1.000
_cell.length_b   1.000
_cell.length_c   1.000
_cell.angle_alpha   90.00
_cell.angle_beta   90.00
_cell.angle_gamma   90.00
#
_symmetry.space_group_name_H-M   'P 1'
#
loop_
_entity.id
_entity.type
_entity.pdbx_description
1 polymer ?
#
loop_
_entity_poly.entity_id
_entity_poly.type
_entity_poly.pdbx_seq_one_letter_code
_entity_poly.pdbx_strand_id
1 'polypeptide(L)'
;MKLVRKILGAATLALAASSAVDAQSFDGSTLNYQYYFPDSGTAYPAADNGSFVVGPGIEVTDVSDERATLDISGTNIFIDFLNSSNWTTAEFNGWVLSDETDNLAAILGVSIDPATNMNGFSLSNISFTGDSIIVNWQGLSFTDTTVVSLNVAFGDAAVPEPGTWAMMLLGFGAAGVALRRGRKPNLATA
;
A
#
# COMPACT_ATOMS: atom_id res chain seq x y z
N MET A 1 27.16 -63.28 -7.82
CA MET A 1 27.40 -61.84 -7.93
C MET A 1 26.04 -61.16 -8.02
N LYS A 2 25.50 -60.57 -6.92
CA LYS A 2 24.19 -59.92 -6.90
C LYS A 2 24.39 -58.39 -7.04
N LEU A 3 23.86 -57.83 -8.13
CA LEU A 3 23.92 -56.40 -8.44
C LEU A 3 22.81 -55.68 -7.67
N VAL A 4 23.19 -54.86 -6.70
CA VAL A 4 22.27 -54.01 -5.96
C VAL A 4 22.05 -52.70 -6.74
N ARG A 5 20.88 -52.53 -7.34
CA ARG A 5 20.46 -51.23 -7.93
C ARG A 5 20.05 -50.28 -6.83
N LYS A 6 20.84 -49.25 -6.64
CA LYS A 6 20.44 -48.08 -5.83
C LYS A 6 19.50 -47.22 -6.66
N ILE A 7 18.26 -47.05 -6.19
CA ILE A 7 17.30 -46.11 -6.74
C ILE A 7 17.60 -44.76 -6.07
N LEU A 8 18.10 -43.83 -6.85
CA LEU A 8 18.26 -42.44 -6.41
C LEU A 8 16.88 -41.78 -6.54
N GLY A 9 16.25 -41.48 -5.42
CA GLY A 9 15.03 -40.68 -5.39
C GLY A 9 15.36 -39.20 -5.63
N ALA A 10 14.89 -38.65 -6.74
CA ALA A 10 14.95 -37.22 -6.98
C ALA A 10 13.91 -36.49 -6.06
N ALA A 11 14.39 -35.75 -5.11
CA ALA A 11 13.56 -34.83 -4.36
C ALA A 11 13.34 -33.56 -5.21
N THR A 12 12.16 -33.37 -5.76
CA THR A 12 11.76 -32.12 -6.39
C THR A 12 11.49 -31.08 -5.31
N LEU A 13 12.35 -30.07 -5.26
CA LEU A 13 12.16 -28.90 -4.41
C LEU A 13 11.04 -28.05 -5.06
N ALA A 14 9.86 -28.01 -4.45
CA ALA A 14 8.80 -27.11 -4.87
C ALA A 14 9.17 -25.71 -4.39
N LEU A 15 9.41 -24.77 -5.32
CA LEU A 15 9.49 -23.34 -5.02
C LEU A 15 8.09 -22.89 -4.58
N ALA A 16 7.93 -22.50 -3.31
CA ALA A 16 6.76 -21.80 -2.86
C ALA A 16 6.81 -20.37 -3.45
N ALA A 17 5.87 -20.03 -4.31
CA ALA A 17 5.63 -18.65 -4.68
C ALA A 17 5.12 -17.92 -3.43
N SER A 18 5.90 -16.98 -2.91
CA SER A 18 5.41 -16.05 -1.91
C SER A 18 4.44 -15.10 -2.60
N SER A 19 3.18 -15.13 -2.26
CA SER A 19 2.25 -14.06 -2.61
C SER A 19 2.70 -12.80 -1.89
N ALA A 20 2.69 -11.67 -2.60
CA ALA A 20 2.87 -10.37 -2.00
C ALA A 20 1.78 -10.21 -0.92
N VAL A 21 2.16 -9.76 0.26
CA VAL A 21 1.23 -9.34 1.30
C VAL A 21 1.04 -7.85 1.10
N ASP A 22 -0.21 -7.39 0.99
CA ASP A 22 -0.51 -5.97 0.87
C ASP A 22 0.08 -5.21 2.07
N ALA A 23 0.73 -4.10 1.80
CA ALA A 23 1.31 -3.28 2.84
C ALA A 23 0.21 -2.58 3.64
N GLN A 24 0.29 -2.62 4.96
CA GLN A 24 -0.57 -1.86 5.89
C GLN A 24 0.05 -0.49 6.23
N SER A 25 0.97 -0.04 5.43
CA SER A 25 1.61 1.27 5.51
C SER A 25 1.97 1.74 4.11
N PHE A 26 2.27 3.01 3.99
CA PHE A 26 2.76 3.59 2.73
C PHE A 26 4.20 3.18 2.41
N ASP A 27 5.00 2.79 3.41
CA ASP A 27 6.44 2.58 3.27
C ASP A 27 6.78 1.59 2.15
N GLY A 28 7.58 2.04 1.18
CA GLY A 28 8.00 1.25 0.03
C GLY A 28 6.95 1.11 -1.08
N SER A 29 5.76 1.69 -0.92
CA SER A 29 4.73 1.71 -1.96
C SER A 29 5.03 2.74 -3.03
N THR A 30 4.56 2.51 -4.26
CA THR A 30 4.63 3.49 -5.35
C THR A 30 3.32 4.24 -5.43
N LEU A 31 3.39 5.54 -5.14
CA LEU A 31 2.24 6.43 -5.17
C LEU A 31 2.37 7.44 -6.30
N ASN A 32 1.24 7.94 -6.78
CA ASN A 32 1.14 9.04 -7.71
C ASN A 32 0.53 10.24 -7.00
N TYR A 33 1.21 11.38 -7.05
CA TYR A 33 0.75 12.67 -6.57
C TYR A 33 0.33 13.55 -7.75
N GLN A 34 -0.86 14.13 -7.69
CA GLN A 34 -1.34 15.04 -8.70
C GLN A 34 -2.08 16.21 -8.07
N TYR A 35 -1.62 17.45 -8.33
CA TYR A 35 -2.30 18.67 -7.95
C TYR A 35 -3.24 19.14 -9.05
N TYR A 36 -4.41 19.63 -8.66
CA TYR A 36 -5.45 20.10 -9.58
C TYR A 36 -5.94 21.50 -9.19
N PHE A 37 -6.12 22.34 -10.21
CA PHE A 37 -6.70 23.69 -10.12
C PHE A 37 -7.06 24.17 -11.54
N PRO A 38 -8.20 24.86 -11.77
CA PRO A 38 -9.23 25.29 -10.82
C PRO A 38 -10.34 24.25 -10.56
N ASP A 39 -10.26 23.11 -11.18
CA ASP A 39 -11.17 21.98 -11.08
C ASP A 39 -10.41 20.65 -11.01
N SER A 40 -11.10 19.56 -10.66
CA SER A 40 -10.49 18.23 -10.49
C SER A 40 -10.07 17.54 -11.80
N GLY A 41 -10.33 18.13 -12.94
CA GLY A 41 -9.89 17.64 -14.28
C GLY A 41 -8.70 18.38 -14.84
N THR A 42 -8.30 19.50 -14.24
CA THR A 42 -7.21 20.35 -14.73
C THR A 42 -5.99 20.23 -13.85
N ALA A 43 -4.99 19.45 -14.33
CA ALA A 43 -3.71 19.31 -13.66
C ALA A 43 -2.98 20.65 -13.57
N TYR A 44 -2.48 21.00 -12.38
CA TYR A 44 -1.77 22.25 -12.14
C TYR A 44 -0.27 22.06 -12.35
N PRO A 45 0.36 22.83 -13.28
CA PRO A 45 1.73 22.56 -13.69
C PRO A 45 2.80 23.04 -12.70
N ALA A 46 2.45 23.93 -11.75
CA ALA A 46 3.40 24.40 -10.73
C ALA A 46 3.26 23.58 -9.44
N ALA A 47 3.44 22.29 -9.56
CA ALA A 47 3.48 21.32 -8.49
C ALA A 47 4.37 20.15 -8.93
N ASP A 48 4.96 19.42 -7.98
CA ASP A 48 5.76 18.22 -8.24
C ASP A 48 4.83 17.01 -8.53
N ASN A 49 4.09 17.11 -9.64
CA ASN A 49 3.20 16.04 -10.08
C ASN A 49 3.99 14.84 -10.57
N GLY A 50 3.60 13.65 -10.17
CA GLY A 50 4.21 12.40 -10.63
C GLY A 50 4.24 11.31 -9.60
N SER A 51 4.87 10.21 -10.00
CA SER A 51 4.99 9.01 -9.19
C SER A 51 6.30 8.97 -8.43
N PHE A 52 6.26 8.43 -7.22
CA PHE A 52 7.42 8.23 -6.36
C PHE A 52 7.25 6.97 -5.53
N VAL A 53 8.36 6.49 -4.98
CA VAL A 53 8.35 5.41 -3.98
C VAL A 53 8.49 6.06 -2.61
N VAL A 54 7.56 5.73 -1.70
CA VAL A 54 7.61 6.22 -0.32
C VAL A 54 8.85 5.68 0.40
N GLY A 55 9.65 6.60 0.93
CA GLY A 55 10.92 6.31 1.58
C GLY A 55 11.18 7.22 2.78
N PRO A 56 12.42 7.24 3.30
CA PRO A 56 12.78 8.17 4.35
C PRO A 56 12.96 9.58 3.79
N GLY A 57 12.12 10.52 4.19
CA GLY A 57 12.22 11.93 3.83
C GLY A 57 11.02 12.46 3.05
N ILE A 58 11.16 13.65 2.49
CA ILE A 58 10.08 14.35 1.79
C ILE A 58 9.91 13.77 0.39
N GLU A 59 8.69 13.31 0.06
CA GLU A 59 8.34 12.77 -1.25
C GLU A 59 7.96 13.85 -2.26
N VAL A 60 7.23 14.90 -1.81
CA VAL A 60 6.83 16.01 -2.67
C VAL A 60 7.44 17.29 -2.12
N THR A 61 8.40 17.84 -2.84
CA THR A 61 9.15 19.04 -2.41
C THR A 61 8.41 20.33 -2.77
N ASP A 62 7.49 20.28 -3.72
CA ASP A 62 6.59 21.36 -4.09
C ASP A 62 5.15 20.87 -4.23
N VAL A 63 4.38 21.02 -3.16
CA VAL A 63 2.95 20.70 -3.19
C VAL A 63 2.23 21.54 -4.26
N SER A 64 2.51 22.84 -4.30
CA SER A 64 2.05 23.78 -5.35
C SER A 64 2.69 25.15 -5.12
N ASP A 65 3.27 25.77 -6.12
CA ASP A 65 3.87 27.12 -6.05
C ASP A 65 4.89 27.28 -4.91
N GLU A 66 5.68 26.26 -4.60
CA GLU A 66 6.66 26.23 -3.49
C GLU A 66 6.04 26.58 -2.13
N ARG A 67 4.77 26.26 -1.90
CA ARG A 67 4.04 26.65 -0.69
C ARG A 67 4.18 25.66 0.44
N ALA A 68 4.34 24.39 0.16
CA ALA A 68 4.43 23.33 1.15
C ALA A 68 5.19 22.13 0.61
N THR A 69 5.67 21.31 1.54
CA THR A 69 6.22 19.97 1.29
C THR A 69 5.27 18.91 1.80
N LEU A 70 5.41 17.69 1.28
CA LEU A 70 4.63 16.54 1.74
C LEU A 70 5.58 15.37 2.01
N ASP A 71 5.51 14.83 3.22
CA ASP A 71 6.28 13.70 3.75
C ASP A 71 5.29 12.58 4.12
N ILE A 72 5.55 11.36 3.66
CA ILE A 72 4.72 10.20 3.92
C ILE A 72 5.55 9.15 4.64
N SER A 73 5.09 8.70 5.79
CA SER A 73 5.78 7.68 6.56
C SER A 73 4.80 6.80 7.34
N GLY A 74 5.01 5.49 7.29
CA GLY A 74 4.12 4.57 7.95
C GLY A 74 2.67 4.73 7.48
N THR A 75 1.79 5.22 8.32
CA THR A 75 0.37 5.51 7.99
C THR A 75 0.04 6.99 8.04
N ASN A 76 1.06 7.86 8.07
CA ASN A 76 0.88 9.30 8.21
C ASN A 76 1.26 10.04 6.93
N ILE A 77 0.52 11.10 6.62
CA ILE A 77 0.83 12.09 5.59
C ILE A 77 1.00 13.42 6.28
N PHE A 78 2.20 13.98 6.21
CA PHE A 78 2.55 15.24 6.86
C PHE A 78 2.83 16.32 5.84
N ILE A 79 2.15 17.45 5.95
CA ILE A 79 2.30 18.60 5.07
C ILE A 79 2.81 19.77 5.90
N ASP A 80 3.97 20.32 5.52
CA ASP A 80 4.61 21.46 6.16
C ASP A 80 4.59 22.68 5.24
N PHE A 81 3.99 23.78 5.68
CA PHE A 81 3.84 24.97 4.87
C PHE A 81 5.03 25.91 5.05
N LEU A 82 5.61 26.37 3.93
CA LEU A 82 6.89 27.08 3.87
C LEU A 82 6.73 28.60 3.89
N ASN A 83 5.53 29.11 3.66
CA ASN A 83 5.25 30.54 3.57
C ASN A 83 3.80 30.83 3.95
N SER A 84 3.43 32.13 3.98
CA SER A 84 2.07 32.57 4.32
C SER A 84 1.33 32.99 3.06
N SER A 85 0.14 32.42 2.86
CA SER A 85 -0.74 32.72 1.72
C SER A 85 -2.15 32.20 1.97
N ASN A 86 -2.95 32.17 0.93
CA ASN A 86 -4.27 31.54 0.91
C ASN A 86 -4.48 30.78 -0.39
N TRP A 87 -5.22 29.71 -0.31
CA TRP A 87 -5.68 28.96 -1.47
C TRP A 87 -6.87 29.65 -2.11
N THR A 88 -6.78 29.89 -3.42
CA THR A 88 -7.85 30.51 -4.20
C THR A 88 -9.11 29.65 -4.12
N THR A 89 -10.26 30.32 -3.91
CA THR A 89 -11.56 29.66 -3.99
C THR A 89 -11.84 29.26 -5.45
N ALA A 90 -12.13 27.99 -5.67
CA ALA A 90 -12.41 27.41 -7.00
C ALA A 90 -13.34 26.20 -6.80
N GLU A 91 -13.70 25.52 -7.87
CA GLU A 91 -14.41 24.25 -7.76
C GLU A 91 -13.54 23.19 -7.04
N PHE A 92 -12.26 23.16 -7.40
CA PHE A 92 -11.25 22.36 -6.72
C PHE A 92 -9.91 23.12 -6.67
N ASN A 93 -9.22 23.04 -5.56
CA ASN A 93 -7.86 23.54 -5.39
C ASN A 93 -7.14 22.65 -4.38
N GLY A 94 -6.44 21.63 -4.87
CA GLY A 94 -5.91 20.60 -4.01
C GLY A 94 -5.25 19.46 -4.76
N TRP A 95 -5.01 18.36 -4.06
CA TRP A 95 -4.27 17.22 -4.58
C TRP A 95 -5.01 15.89 -4.41
N VAL A 96 -4.60 14.95 -5.25
CA VAL A 96 -4.96 13.53 -5.21
C VAL A 96 -3.68 12.73 -5.05
N LEU A 97 -3.65 11.86 -4.07
CA LEU A 97 -2.62 10.85 -3.86
C LEU A 97 -3.25 9.48 -4.12
N SER A 98 -2.71 8.71 -5.04
CA SER A 98 -3.25 7.40 -5.42
C SER A 98 -2.19 6.31 -5.41
N ASP A 99 -2.61 5.08 -5.08
CA ASP A 99 -1.78 3.89 -5.28
C ASP A 99 -1.63 3.61 -6.77
N GLU A 100 -0.39 3.58 -7.27
CA GLU A 100 -0.12 3.37 -8.70
C GLU A 100 -0.02 1.88 -9.06
N THR A 101 0.26 1.03 -8.10
CA THR A 101 0.63 -0.38 -8.33
C THR A 101 -0.35 -1.39 -7.75
N ASP A 102 -1.46 -0.92 -7.16
CA ASP A 102 -2.46 -1.75 -6.47
C ASP A 102 -1.83 -2.70 -5.43
N ASN A 103 -0.80 -2.23 -4.71
CA ASN A 103 -0.09 -3.01 -3.71
C ASN A 103 -0.30 -2.52 -2.27
N LEU A 104 -1.06 -1.46 -2.07
CA LEU A 104 -1.53 -1.04 -0.76
C LEU A 104 -2.77 -1.84 -0.35
N ALA A 105 -2.87 -2.13 0.93
CA ALA A 105 -4.15 -2.55 1.50
C ALA A 105 -5.17 -1.42 1.34
N ALA A 106 -6.45 -1.77 1.16
CA ALA A 106 -7.49 -0.78 0.94
C ALA A 106 -7.54 0.26 2.06
N ILE A 107 -7.62 1.55 1.69
CA ILE A 107 -7.82 2.65 2.63
C ILE A 107 -9.23 2.55 3.19
N LEU A 108 -9.34 2.39 4.50
CA LEU A 108 -10.61 2.30 5.23
C LEU A 108 -11.03 3.59 5.90
N GLY A 109 -10.09 4.52 6.09
CA GLY A 109 -10.38 5.79 6.73
C GLY A 109 -9.20 6.74 6.73
N VAL A 110 -9.53 8.04 6.79
CA VAL A 110 -8.57 9.12 6.99
C VAL A 110 -9.04 9.96 8.16
N SER A 111 -8.13 10.28 9.06
CA SER A 111 -8.40 11.15 10.22
C SER A 111 -7.37 12.25 10.29
N ILE A 112 -7.78 13.38 10.88
CA ILE A 112 -6.90 14.53 11.11
C ILE A 112 -6.14 14.30 12.41
N ASP A 113 -4.81 14.33 12.32
CA ASP A 113 -3.95 14.23 13.51
C ASP A 113 -4.03 15.52 14.36
N PRO A 114 -3.98 15.42 15.70
CA PRO A 114 -3.98 16.57 16.60
C PRO A 114 -2.85 17.59 16.38
N ALA A 115 -1.77 17.23 15.70
CA ALA A 115 -0.71 18.16 15.32
C ALA A 115 -1.16 19.17 14.25
N THR A 116 -2.25 18.89 13.53
CA THR A 116 -2.81 19.80 12.52
C THR A 116 -3.26 21.11 13.15
N ASN A 117 -2.77 22.23 12.60
CA ASN A 117 -3.09 23.57 13.11
C ASN A 117 -3.66 24.53 12.05
N MET A 118 -3.93 24.03 10.83
CA MET A 118 -4.55 24.86 9.77
C MET A 118 -5.97 25.27 10.16
N ASN A 119 -6.18 26.59 10.24
CA ASN A 119 -7.50 27.12 10.60
C ASN A 119 -8.54 26.83 9.50
N GLY A 120 -9.70 26.30 9.89
CA GLY A 120 -10.78 25.95 8.98
C GLY A 120 -10.64 24.62 8.26
N PHE A 121 -9.49 23.93 8.37
CA PHE A 121 -9.32 22.58 7.82
C PHE A 121 -10.09 21.56 8.66
N SER A 122 -10.82 20.70 7.99
CA SER A 122 -11.68 19.70 8.62
C SER A 122 -11.87 18.49 7.72
N LEU A 123 -12.56 17.47 8.20
CA LEU A 123 -12.87 16.27 7.40
C LEU A 123 -13.68 16.58 6.14
N SER A 124 -14.37 17.73 6.06
CA SER A 124 -15.06 18.13 4.82
C SER A 124 -14.11 18.53 3.68
N ASN A 125 -12.83 18.75 3.98
CA ASN A 125 -11.78 19.02 2.99
C ASN A 125 -11.14 17.73 2.45
N ILE A 126 -11.50 16.58 3.03
CA ILE A 126 -10.88 15.29 2.72
C ILE A 126 -11.94 14.35 2.15
N SER A 127 -11.61 13.67 1.07
CA SER A 127 -12.34 12.48 0.62
C SER A 127 -11.34 11.38 0.27
N PHE A 128 -11.79 10.14 0.26
CA PHE A 128 -10.93 9.00 -0.08
C PHE A 128 -11.74 7.88 -0.71
N THR A 129 -11.03 7.02 -1.43
CA THR A 129 -11.54 5.73 -1.93
C THR A 129 -10.69 4.60 -1.33
N GLY A 130 -10.83 3.37 -1.80
CA GLY A 130 -9.97 2.28 -1.34
C GLY A 130 -8.50 2.42 -1.74
N ASP A 131 -8.20 3.26 -2.74
CA ASP A 131 -6.89 3.40 -3.40
C ASP A 131 -6.39 4.84 -3.49
N SER A 132 -7.17 5.82 -3.04
CA SER A 132 -6.80 7.23 -3.18
C SER A 132 -7.27 8.12 -2.04
N ILE A 133 -6.52 9.20 -1.80
CA ILE A 133 -6.84 10.27 -0.84
C ILE A 133 -6.87 11.58 -1.61
N ILE A 134 -7.88 12.39 -1.35
CA ILE A 134 -8.14 13.65 -2.02
C ILE A 134 -8.25 14.73 -0.97
N VAL A 135 -7.49 15.81 -1.11
CA VAL A 135 -7.56 16.98 -0.22
C VAL A 135 -7.83 18.22 -1.03
N ASN A 136 -8.88 18.97 -0.64
CA ASN A 136 -9.27 20.22 -1.26
C ASN A 136 -9.04 21.40 -0.29
N TRP A 137 -8.10 22.28 -0.64
CA TRP A 137 -7.68 23.42 0.17
C TRP A 137 -8.48 24.69 -0.09
N GLN A 138 -9.40 24.71 -1.06
CA GLN A 138 -10.02 25.93 -1.54
C GLN A 138 -10.45 26.87 -0.41
N GLY A 139 -10.09 28.15 -0.51
CA GLY A 139 -10.48 29.20 0.43
C GLY A 139 -9.79 29.16 1.78
N LEU A 140 -8.93 28.17 2.06
CA LEU A 140 -8.16 28.09 3.30
C LEU A 140 -6.94 29.00 3.26
N SER A 141 -6.55 29.51 4.42
CA SER A 141 -5.35 30.31 4.62
C SER A 141 -4.34 29.57 5.46
N PHE A 142 -3.07 29.86 5.24
CA PHE A 142 -1.95 29.23 5.95
C PHE A 142 -0.81 30.22 6.17
N THR A 143 0.09 29.86 7.09
CA THR A 143 1.32 30.58 7.41
C THR A 143 2.50 29.60 7.32
N ASP A 144 3.70 30.10 7.43
CA ASP A 144 4.95 29.33 7.52
C ASP A 144 5.11 28.49 8.80
N THR A 145 4.13 28.52 9.69
CA THR A 145 4.03 27.65 10.88
C THR A 145 2.85 26.69 10.80
N THR A 146 2.14 26.72 9.68
CA THR A 146 1.00 25.82 9.47
C THR A 146 1.49 24.43 9.13
N VAL A 147 0.87 23.43 9.76
CA VAL A 147 1.05 22.02 9.41
C VAL A 147 -0.31 21.34 9.27
N VAL A 148 -0.37 20.36 8.38
CA VAL A 148 -1.49 19.42 8.29
C VAL A 148 -0.93 18.02 8.36
N SER A 149 -1.46 17.22 9.27
CA SER A 149 -1.08 15.83 9.46
C SER A 149 -2.32 14.95 9.39
N LEU A 150 -2.26 13.91 8.59
CA LEU A 150 -3.36 12.97 8.37
C LEU A 150 -2.90 11.57 8.74
N ASN A 151 -3.74 10.85 9.49
CA ASN A 151 -3.53 9.44 9.77
C ASN A 151 -4.48 8.60 8.91
N VAL A 152 -3.93 7.60 8.23
CA VAL A 152 -4.64 6.71 7.32
C VAL A 152 -4.81 5.34 7.96
N ALA A 153 -6.01 4.81 7.94
CA ALA A 153 -6.33 3.46 8.37
C ALA A 153 -6.44 2.55 7.14
N PHE A 154 -5.66 1.50 7.12
CA PHE A 154 -5.68 0.47 6.08
C PHE A 154 -6.48 -0.76 6.52
N GLY A 155 -7.00 -1.50 5.56
CA GLY A 155 -7.59 -2.81 5.78
C GLY A 155 -6.55 -3.85 6.21
N ASP A 156 -7.03 -4.99 6.66
CA ASP A 156 -6.16 -6.12 6.90
C ASP A 156 -5.51 -6.57 5.59
N ALA A 157 -4.21 -6.85 5.62
CA ALA A 157 -3.52 -7.42 4.47
C ALA A 157 -4.21 -8.72 4.06
N ALA A 158 -4.49 -8.86 2.76
CA ALA A 158 -5.09 -10.09 2.25
C ALA A 158 -4.16 -11.28 2.55
N VAL A 159 -4.57 -12.12 3.49
CA VAL A 159 -3.81 -13.35 3.83
C VAL A 159 -3.95 -14.32 2.65
N PRO A 160 -2.86 -14.73 2.00
CA PRO A 160 -2.94 -15.67 0.90
C PRO A 160 -3.34 -17.05 1.39
N GLU A 161 -4.64 -17.31 1.48
CA GLU A 161 -5.16 -18.61 1.94
C GLU A 161 -4.99 -19.77 0.94
N PRO A 162 -5.01 -19.58 -0.40
CA PRO A 162 -5.04 -20.74 -1.32
C PRO A 162 -3.75 -21.55 -1.37
N GLY A 163 -2.60 -20.90 -1.22
CA GLY A 163 -1.30 -21.61 -1.34
C GLY A 163 -1.02 -22.53 -0.17
N THR A 164 -1.32 -22.11 1.04
CA THR A 164 -1.10 -22.91 2.26
C THR A 164 -2.02 -24.13 2.29
N TRP A 165 -3.29 -23.98 1.93
CA TRP A 165 -4.24 -25.08 1.83
C TRP A 165 -3.84 -26.07 0.72
N ALA A 166 -3.43 -25.57 -0.45
CA ALA A 166 -2.97 -26.41 -1.55
C ALA A 166 -1.71 -27.23 -1.17
N MET A 167 -0.75 -26.60 -0.50
CA MET A 167 0.46 -27.28 -0.03
C MET A 167 0.16 -28.28 1.08
N MET A 168 -0.77 -27.99 1.99
CA MET A 168 -1.22 -28.91 3.03
C MET A 168 -1.90 -30.13 2.42
N LEU A 169 -2.81 -29.92 1.44
CA LEU A 169 -3.48 -31.01 0.73
C LEU A 169 -2.51 -31.87 -0.10
N LEU A 170 -1.56 -31.25 -0.76
CA LEU A 170 -0.50 -31.96 -1.50
C LEU A 170 0.42 -32.75 -0.55
N GLY A 171 0.81 -32.17 0.58
CA GLY A 171 1.63 -32.80 1.59
C GLY A 171 0.96 -34.04 2.21
N PHE A 172 -0.29 -33.91 2.64
CA PHE A 172 -1.07 -35.01 3.20
C PHE A 172 -1.41 -36.07 2.13
N GLY A 173 -1.71 -35.62 0.88
CA GLY A 173 -1.95 -36.52 -0.25
C GLY A 173 -0.71 -37.39 -0.57
N ALA A 174 0.47 -36.77 -0.63
CA ALA A 174 1.73 -37.47 -0.89
C ALA A 174 2.09 -38.47 0.25
N ALA A 175 1.91 -38.05 1.50
CA ALA A 175 2.12 -38.93 2.68
C ALA A 175 1.15 -40.12 2.66
N GLY A 176 -0.12 -39.91 2.35
CA GLY A 176 -1.14 -40.95 2.23
C GLY A 176 -0.82 -41.97 1.14
N VAL A 177 -0.35 -41.54 -0.04
CA VAL A 177 0.07 -42.42 -1.12
C VAL A 177 1.31 -43.22 -0.73
N ALA A 178 2.29 -42.62 -0.05
CA ALA A 178 3.50 -43.28 0.41
C ALA A 178 3.19 -44.42 1.40
N LEU A 179 2.31 -44.14 2.37
CA LEU A 179 1.87 -45.13 3.39
C LEU A 179 1.07 -46.29 2.75
N ARG A 180 0.25 -46.00 1.73
CA ARG A 180 -0.52 -47.03 1.04
C ARG A 180 0.37 -47.94 0.19
N ARG A 181 1.46 -47.44 -0.41
CA ARG A 181 2.44 -48.25 -1.18
C ARG A 181 3.33 -49.11 -0.29
N GLY A 182 3.51 -48.78 1.00
CA GLY A 182 4.30 -49.56 1.96
C GLY A 182 3.60 -50.82 2.48
N ARG A 183 2.29 -50.96 2.34
CA ARG A 183 1.56 -52.18 2.72
C ARG A 183 1.61 -53.22 1.63
N LYS A 184 2.61 -54.10 1.70
CA LYS A 184 2.61 -55.35 0.94
C LYS A 184 1.60 -56.33 1.57
N PRO A 185 0.67 -56.95 0.83
CA PRO A 185 -0.15 -58.00 1.39
C PRO A 185 0.74 -59.23 1.67
N ASN A 186 0.77 -59.63 2.96
CA ASN A 186 1.31 -60.94 3.31
C ASN A 186 0.33 -61.99 2.80
N LEU A 187 0.65 -62.63 1.67
CA LEU A 187 0.01 -63.85 1.24
C LEU A 187 0.48 -64.97 2.19
N ALA A 188 -0.37 -65.33 3.13
CA ALA A 188 -0.21 -66.55 3.91
C ALA A 188 -0.43 -67.74 2.95
N THR A 189 0.61 -68.51 2.72
CA THR A 189 0.53 -69.83 2.05
C THR A 189 0.14 -70.83 3.12
N ALA A 190 -1.02 -71.48 2.92
CA ALA A 190 -1.45 -72.71 3.61
C ALA A 190 -0.81 -73.93 2.95
#